data_9b761bce56fd64fd90f323336af13074
#
_entry.id   9b761bce56fd64fd90f323336af13074
#
_cell.length_a   1.000
_cell.length_b   1.000
_cell.length_c   1.000
_cell.angle_alpha   90.00
_cell.angle_beta   90.00
_cell.angle_gamma   90.00
#
_symmetry.space_group_name_H-M   'P 1'
#
loop_
_entity.id
_entity.type
_entity.pdbx_description
1 polymer ?
#
loop_
_entity_poly.entity_id
_entity_poly.type
_entity_poly.pdbx_seq_one_letter_code
_entity_poly.pdbx_strand_id
1 'polypeptide(L)'
;RFSNMGSKPDFSEFDLSNKVEKIVEYLNKRLPSLGKKVELLNDIDSDIKIVGNGSLLAWAIENIIRNGIDAIEREDGQICISLKQANSIVKIQIHDNGIGIPKKDWKNIFRPGFSTKKTGWGLGLSLSTRIVEDIHNGSLSVASSSLKKGTIIQISL
;
A
#
# COMPACT_ATOMS: atom_id res chain seq x y z
N ARG A 1 11.02 -0.37 15.22
CA ARG A 1 10.57 0.72 16.05
C ARG A 1 11.02 2.05 15.43
N PHE A 2 10.07 2.93 15.20
CA PHE A 2 10.34 4.16 14.47
C PHE A 2 10.67 5.34 15.34
N SER A 3 10.14 5.37 16.55
CA SER A 3 10.47 6.45 17.45
C SER A 3 11.79 6.15 18.12
N ASN A 4 12.66 7.09 18.11
CA ASN A 4 13.93 6.99 18.77
C ASN A 4 13.78 7.62 20.15
N MET A 5 13.41 6.82 21.14
CA MET A 5 13.45 7.22 22.55
C MET A 5 12.86 8.60 22.83
N GLY A 6 11.69 8.87 22.28
CA GLY A 6 11.01 10.14 22.51
C GLY A 6 11.07 11.14 21.36
N SER A 7 11.88 10.88 20.34
CA SER A 7 11.85 11.72 19.15
C SER A 7 10.74 11.28 18.23
N LYS A 8 10.05 12.23 17.60
CA LYS A 8 9.03 11.95 16.61
C LYS A 8 9.66 11.93 15.22
N PRO A 9 9.13 11.12 14.28
CA PRO A 9 9.56 11.22 12.89
C PRO A 9 9.36 12.64 12.38
N ASP A 10 10.24 13.07 11.50
CA ASP A 10 10.15 14.40 10.92
C ASP A 10 8.90 14.52 10.08
N PHE A 11 8.03 15.45 10.45
CA PHE A 11 6.82 15.76 9.72
C PHE A 11 6.98 17.07 8.97
N SER A 12 6.53 17.08 7.72
CA SER A 12 6.47 18.28 6.91
C SER A 12 5.34 18.14 5.90
N GLU A 13 4.93 19.26 5.31
CA GLU A 13 3.99 19.22 4.21
C GLU A 13 4.70 18.71 2.96
N PHE A 14 4.08 17.82 2.24
CA PHE A 14 4.61 17.32 0.97
C PHE A 14 3.48 16.98 0.00
N ASP A 15 3.83 16.89 -1.27
CA ASP A 15 2.90 16.55 -2.35
C ASP A 15 2.77 15.01 -2.41
N LEU A 16 1.68 14.50 -1.88
CA LEU A 16 1.41 13.06 -1.87
C LEU A 16 1.15 12.53 -3.28
N SER A 17 0.47 13.31 -4.11
CA SER A 17 0.19 12.92 -5.49
C SER A 17 1.48 12.63 -6.25
N ASN A 18 2.44 13.54 -6.17
CA ASN A 18 3.74 13.35 -6.81
C ASN A 18 4.48 12.13 -6.25
N LYS A 19 4.41 11.96 -4.93
CA LYS A 19 5.08 10.83 -4.27
C LYS A 19 4.54 9.49 -4.77
N VAL A 20 3.22 9.36 -4.86
CA VAL A 20 2.58 8.12 -5.32
C VAL A 20 2.89 7.88 -6.81
N GLU A 21 2.82 8.93 -7.64
CA GLU A 21 3.17 8.80 -9.05
C GLU A 21 4.59 8.27 -9.25
N LYS A 22 5.54 8.77 -8.46
CA LYS A 22 6.94 8.33 -8.55
C LYS A 22 7.10 6.87 -8.14
N ILE A 23 6.35 6.41 -7.14
CA ILE A 23 6.35 5.00 -6.74
C ILE A 23 5.88 4.12 -7.89
N VAL A 24 4.78 4.51 -8.53
CA VAL A 24 4.22 3.74 -9.66
C VAL A 24 5.22 3.68 -10.82
N GLU A 25 5.83 4.81 -11.18
CA GLU A 25 6.84 4.85 -12.23
C GLU A 25 8.03 3.95 -11.92
N TYR A 26 8.52 4.01 -10.70
CA TYR A 26 9.66 3.21 -10.26
C TYR A 26 9.35 1.71 -10.37
N LEU A 27 8.19 1.29 -9.87
CA LEU A 27 7.79 -0.11 -9.90
C LEU A 27 7.53 -0.59 -11.34
N ASN A 28 6.91 0.22 -12.18
CA ASN A 28 6.69 -0.14 -13.59
C ASN A 28 8.01 -0.44 -14.32
N LYS A 29 9.05 0.32 -14.02
CA LYS A 29 10.35 0.08 -14.62
C LYS A 29 11.00 -1.20 -14.14
N ARG A 30 10.70 -1.62 -12.93
CA ARG A 30 11.34 -2.81 -12.33
C ARG A 30 10.60 -4.10 -12.62
N LEU A 31 9.33 -4.06 -12.94
CA LEU A 31 8.51 -5.27 -13.12
C LEU A 31 9.06 -6.22 -14.19
N PRO A 32 9.49 -5.76 -15.38
CA PRO A 32 10.04 -6.67 -16.38
C PRO A 32 11.26 -7.42 -15.89
N SER A 33 12.15 -6.76 -15.15
CA SER A 33 13.37 -7.40 -14.65
C SER A 33 13.08 -8.42 -13.55
N LEU A 34 11.91 -8.33 -12.90
CA LEU A 34 11.48 -9.29 -11.90
C LEU A 34 10.70 -10.46 -12.50
N GLY A 35 10.55 -10.49 -13.83
CA GLY A 35 9.82 -11.55 -14.51
C GLY A 35 8.31 -11.50 -14.32
N LYS A 36 7.78 -10.35 -13.93
CA LYS A 36 6.36 -10.19 -13.67
C LYS A 36 5.66 -9.50 -14.83
N LYS A 37 4.52 -10.06 -15.23
CA LYS A 37 3.65 -9.49 -16.25
C LYS A 37 2.44 -8.85 -15.57
N VAL A 38 2.69 -7.78 -14.83
CA VAL A 38 1.65 -7.04 -14.12
C VAL A 38 1.65 -5.61 -14.65
N GLU A 39 0.48 -5.12 -14.97
CA GLU A 39 0.30 -3.74 -15.40
C GLU A 39 -0.09 -2.89 -14.20
N LEU A 40 0.65 -1.82 -13.94
CA LEU A 40 0.29 -0.85 -12.92
C LEU A 40 -0.42 0.33 -13.57
N LEU A 41 -1.65 0.56 -13.15
CA LEU A 41 -2.47 1.68 -13.60
C LEU A 41 -2.62 2.65 -12.45
N ASN A 42 -2.79 3.93 -12.75
CA ASN A 42 -3.02 4.90 -11.69
C ASN A 42 -4.20 5.81 -12.01
N ASP A 43 -4.86 6.25 -10.95
CA ASP A 43 -5.96 7.21 -11.00
C ASP A 43 -5.72 8.16 -9.84
N ILE A 44 -4.74 9.05 -10.03
CA ILE A 44 -4.21 9.90 -8.98
C ILE A 44 -4.64 11.34 -9.23
N ASP A 45 -5.42 11.90 -8.32
CA ASP A 45 -5.75 13.32 -8.36
C ASP A 45 -4.51 14.14 -8.04
N SER A 46 -4.30 15.22 -8.78
CA SER A 46 -3.12 16.07 -8.60
C SER A 46 -3.26 16.98 -7.38
N ASP A 47 -2.13 17.47 -6.92
CA ASP A 47 -2.04 18.50 -5.89
C ASP A 47 -2.65 18.12 -4.53
N ILE A 48 -2.63 16.86 -4.18
CA ILE A 48 -3.01 16.43 -2.84
C ILE A 48 -1.79 16.55 -1.94
N LYS A 49 -1.87 17.47 -0.98
CA LYS A 49 -0.79 17.71 -0.04
C LYS A 49 -1.22 17.32 1.37
N ILE A 50 -0.31 16.70 2.10
CA ILE A 50 -0.55 16.31 3.48
C ILE A 50 0.68 16.65 4.32
N VAL A 51 0.47 16.70 5.63
CA VAL A 51 1.55 16.82 6.59
C VAL A 51 1.85 15.43 7.14
N GLY A 52 3.09 15.00 7.00
CA GLY A 52 3.49 13.68 7.47
C GLY A 52 4.95 13.42 7.20
N ASN A 53 5.34 12.18 7.31
CA ASN A 53 6.68 11.73 6.94
C ASN A 53 6.60 11.05 5.58
N GLY A 54 7.01 11.79 4.54
CA GLY A 54 6.89 11.32 3.17
C GLY A 54 7.66 10.05 2.88
N SER A 55 8.84 9.89 3.47
CA SER A 55 9.65 8.69 3.25
C SER A 55 9.02 7.45 3.84
N LEU A 56 8.49 7.55 5.05
CA LEU A 56 7.81 6.41 5.69
C LEU A 56 6.53 6.05 4.95
N LEU A 57 5.73 7.05 4.57
CA LEU A 57 4.51 6.78 3.82
C LEU A 57 4.80 6.15 2.46
N ALA A 58 5.83 6.63 1.77
CA ALA A 58 6.24 6.05 0.49
C ALA A 58 6.62 4.59 0.66
N TRP A 59 7.37 4.27 1.71
CA TRP A 59 7.76 2.89 1.99
C TRP A 59 6.54 2.01 2.23
N ALA A 60 5.58 2.49 3.03
CA ALA A 60 4.37 1.74 3.32
C ALA A 60 3.54 1.49 2.05
N ILE A 61 3.36 2.52 1.23
CA ILE A 61 2.58 2.41 -0.02
C ILE A 61 3.25 1.44 -0.98
N GLU A 62 4.57 1.57 -1.18
CA GLU A 62 5.30 0.67 -2.05
C GLU A 62 5.17 -0.78 -1.58
N ASN A 63 5.25 -1.01 -0.30
CA ASN A 63 5.14 -2.35 0.29
C ASN A 63 3.76 -2.97 0.04
N ILE A 64 2.70 -2.17 0.17
CA ILE A 64 1.35 -2.64 -0.10
C ILE A 64 1.20 -2.99 -1.59
N ILE A 65 1.75 -2.17 -2.48
CA ILE A 65 1.71 -2.45 -3.91
C ILE A 65 2.47 -3.74 -4.23
N ARG A 66 3.65 -3.94 -3.63
CA ARG A 66 4.43 -5.17 -3.82
C ARG A 66 3.68 -6.41 -3.35
N ASN A 67 2.95 -6.31 -2.24
CA ASN A 67 2.11 -7.41 -1.78
C ASN A 67 1.01 -7.73 -2.79
N GLY A 68 0.42 -6.71 -3.42
CA GLY A 68 -0.54 -6.91 -4.49
C GLY A 68 0.07 -7.62 -5.69
N ILE A 69 1.27 -7.20 -6.10
CA ILE A 69 1.97 -7.84 -7.20
C ILE A 69 2.22 -9.32 -6.89
N ASP A 70 2.66 -9.61 -5.67
CA ASP A 70 2.94 -10.98 -5.25
C ASP A 70 1.69 -11.86 -5.18
N ALA A 71 0.53 -11.26 -4.93
CA ALA A 71 -0.73 -11.98 -4.88
C ALA A 71 -1.29 -12.35 -6.25
N ILE A 72 -0.70 -11.83 -7.31
CA ILE A 72 -1.18 -12.08 -8.67
C ILE A 72 -0.48 -13.32 -9.24
N GLU A 73 -1.30 -14.31 -9.59
CA GLU A 73 -0.83 -15.56 -10.19
C GLU A 73 -1.28 -15.72 -11.63
N ARG A 74 -2.12 -14.81 -12.10
CA ARG A 74 -2.64 -14.84 -13.48
C ARG A 74 -1.73 -14.07 -14.42
N GLU A 75 -1.85 -14.34 -15.72
CA GLU A 75 -1.01 -13.67 -16.71
C GLU A 75 -1.44 -12.26 -17.06
N ASP A 76 -2.71 -11.94 -16.85
CA ASP A 76 -3.27 -10.62 -17.11
C ASP A 76 -3.39 -9.81 -15.81
N GLY A 77 -2.34 -9.84 -15.00
CA GLY A 77 -2.32 -9.13 -13.73
C GLY A 77 -2.41 -7.63 -13.89
N GLN A 78 -3.22 -7.01 -13.04
CA GLN A 78 -3.37 -5.56 -13.00
C GLN A 78 -3.45 -5.08 -11.57
N ILE A 79 -2.84 -3.92 -11.31
CA ILE A 79 -3.01 -3.20 -10.06
C ILE A 79 -3.35 -1.76 -10.41
N CYS A 80 -4.44 -1.26 -9.85
CA CYS A 80 -4.81 0.13 -9.98
C CYS A 80 -4.59 0.84 -8.65
N ILE A 81 -3.81 1.91 -8.68
CA ILE A 81 -3.54 2.75 -7.51
C ILE A 81 -4.35 4.03 -7.67
N SER A 82 -5.26 4.28 -6.76
CA SER A 82 -6.05 5.51 -6.78
C SER A 82 -5.73 6.38 -5.57
N LEU A 83 -5.77 7.69 -5.78
CA LEU A 83 -5.56 8.68 -4.73
C LEU A 83 -6.62 9.77 -4.90
N LYS A 84 -7.47 9.91 -3.90
CA LYS A 84 -8.60 10.85 -3.93
C LYS A 84 -8.69 11.59 -2.60
N GLN A 85 -9.20 12.81 -2.64
CA GLN A 85 -9.44 13.58 -1.44
C GLN A 85 -10.89 14.06 -1.44
N ALA A 86 -11.58 13.85 -0.33
CA ALA A 86 -12.95 14.32 -0.13
C ALA A 86 -13.13 14.66 1.33
N ASN A 87 -13.70 15.83 1.62
CA ASN A 87 -14.03 16.28 2.98
C ASN A 87 -12.82 16.16 3.93
N SER A 88 -11.67 16.61 3.48
CA SER A 88 -10.40 16.58 4.24
C SER A 88 -9.86 15.18 4.53
N ILE A 89 -10.45 14.15 3.96
CA ILE A 89 -9.95 12.78 4.08
C ILE A 89 -9.29 12.39 2.77
N VAL A 90 -8.05 11.91 2.88
CA VAL A 90 -7.29 11.41 1.74
C VAL A 90 -7.39 9.89 1.75
N LYS A 91 -7.78 9.31 0.63
CA LYS A 91 -7.87 7.85 0.48
C LYS A 91 -6.96 7.38 -0.62
N ILE A 92 -6.17 6.37 -0.30
CA ILE A 92 -5.34 5.66 -1.27
C ILE A 92 -5.89 4.24 -1.33
N GLN A 93 -6.26 3.79 -2.52
CA GLN A 93 -6.72 2.41 -2.72
C GLN A 93 -5.78 1.70 -3.67
N ILE A 94 -5.39 0.50 -3.30
CA ILE A 94 -4.55 -0.36 -4.12
C ILE A 94 -5.38 -1.60 -4.43
N HIS A 95 -5.82 -1.68 -5.68
CA HIS A 95 -6.74 -2.71 -6.16
C HIS A 95 -5.98 -3.67 -7.09
N ASP A 96 -5.77 -4.90 -6.63
CA ASP A 96 -5.16 -5.95 -7.44
C ASP A 96 -6.23 -6.94 -7.91
N ASN A 97 -5.94 -7.66 -8.99
CA ASN A 97 -6.76 -8.77 -9.47
C ASN A 97 -6.11 -10.11 -9.15
N GLY A 98 -5.52 -10.21 -7.97
CA GLY A 98 -4.85 -11.41 -7.50
C GLY A 98 -5.77 -12.46 -6.90
N ILE A 99 -5.20 -13.31 -6.07
CA ILE A 99 -5.90 -14.48 -5.51
C ILE A 99 -7.00 -14.14 -4.50
N GLY A 100 -6.99 -12.94 -3.97
CA GLY A 100 -7.95 -12.55 -2.95
C GLY A 100 -7.59 -13.04 -1.56
N ILE A 101 -8.33 -12.55 -0.57
CA ILE A 101 -8.09 -12.88 0.85
C ILE A 101 -9.39 -13.36 1.46
N PRO A 102 -9.40 -14.54 2.11
CA PRO A 102 -10.59 -15.00 2.82
C PRO A 102 -10.98 -13.98 3.90
N LYS A 103 -12.27 -13.75 4.06
CA LYS A 103 -12.76 -12.72 4.98
C LYS A 103 -12.25 -12.91 6.41
N LYS A 104 -12.09 -14.15 6.84
CA LYS A 104 -11.55 -14.45 8.17
C LYS A 104 -10.14 -13.90 8.38
N ASP A 105 -9.41 -13.66 7.29
CA ASP A 105 -8.02 -13.19 7.35
C ASP A 105 -7.85 -11.69 7.10
N TRP A 106 -8.93 -10.96 6.80
CA TRP A 106 -8.83 -9.55 6.47
C TRP A 106 -8.14 -8.72 7.55
N LYS A 107 -8.35 -9.03 8.81
CA LYS A 107 -7.66 -8.35 9.91
C LYS A 107 -6.32 -8.98 10.22
N ASN A 108 -6.19 -10.27 9.99
CA ASN A 108 -4.98 -11.01 10.34
C ASN A 108 -3.77 -10.62 9.47
N ILE A 109 -3.99 -10.25 8.21
CA ILE A 109 -2.89 -9.94 7.29
C ILE A 109 -2.03 -8.77 7.77
N PHE A 110 -2.57 -7.92 8.65
CA PHE A 110 -1.84 -6.77 9.19
C PHE A 110 -1.08 -7.08 10.47
N ARG A 111 -1.23 -8.28 11.01
CA ARG A 111 -0.55 -8.70 12.24
C ARG A 111 0.88 -9.14 11.96
N PRO A 112 1.79 -8.91 12.92
CA PRO A 112 3.16 -9.39 12.79
C PRO A 112 3.21 -10.90 12.58
N GLY A 113 4.06 -11.34 11.65
CA GLY A 113 4.28 -12.76 11.39
C GLY A 113 3.25 -13.43 10.52
N PHE A 114 2.13 -12.79 10.19
CA PHE A 114 1.15 -13.39 9.30
C PHE A 114 1.69 -13.38 7.88
N SER A 115 1.73 -14.55 7.22
CA SER A 115 2.09 -14.66 5.83
C SER A 115 1.55 -15.97 5.28
N THR A 116 1.00 -15.92 4.06
CA THR A 116 0.59 -17.10 3.31
C THR A 116 1.69 -17.59 2.37
N LYS A 117 2.83 -16.93 2.35
CA LYS A 117 3.94 -17.24 1.45
C LYS A 117 5.08 -17.91 2.20
N LYS A 118 5.69 -18.90 1.58
CA LYS A 118 6.85 -19.58 2.18
C LYS A 118 8.05 -18.65 2.36
N THR A 119 8.20 -17.69 1.45
CA THR A 119 9.28 -16.71 1.49
C THR A 119 8.75 -15.37 1.97
N GLY A 120 7.58 -15.38 2.56
CA GLY A 120 6.90 -14.16 2.96
C GLY A 120 7.64 -13.43 4.05
N TRP A 121 7.64 -12.13 3.96
CA TRP A 121 8.28 -11.26 4.92
C TRP A 121 7.54 -11.24 6.26
N GLY A 122 6.22 -11.44 6.23
CA GLY A 122 5.39 -11.48 7.42
C GLY A 122 5.36 -10.19 8.23
N LEU A 123 6.25 -9.26 7.93
CA LEU A 123 6.40 -8.01 8.67
C LEU A 123 6.00 -6.79 7.84
N GLY A 124 5.93 -6.92 6.51
CA GLY A 124 5.69 -5.78 5.64
C GLY A 124 4.39 -5.05 5.94
N LEU A 125 3.28 -5.76 6.03
CA LEU A 125 1.99 -5.14 6.29
C LEU A 125 1.83 -4.69 7.73
N SER A 126 2.42 -5.38 8.70
CA SER A 126 2.36 -4.93 10.09
C SER A 126 3.14 -3.63 10.27
N LEU A 127 4.28 -3.51 9.60
CA LEU A 127 5.06 -2.29 9.65
C LEU A 127 4.33 -1.15 8.93
N SER A 128 3.72 -1.43 7.79
CA SER A 128 2.88 -0.45 7.10
C SER A 128 1.73 0.03 7.97
N THR A 129 1.11 -0.88 8.72
CA THR A 129 0.04 -0.53 9.65
C THR A 129 0.54 0.44 10.71
N ARG A 130 1.71 0.19 11.26
CA ARG A 130 2.30 1.10 12.27
C ARG A 130 2.60 2.47 11.69
N ILE A 131 3.10 2.52 10.47
CA ILE A 131 3.38 3.80 9.81
C ILE A 131 2.08 4.58 9.60
N VAL A 132 1.05 3.93 9.06
CA VAL A 132 -0.21 4.59 8.76
C VAL A 132 -0.97 4.95 10.03
N GLU A 133 -1.11 4.02 10.96
CA GLU A 133 -1.98 4.18 12.12
C GLU A 133 -1.29 4.82 13.31
N ASP A 134 -0.14 4.31 13.72
CA ASP A 134 0.53 4.82 14.91
C ASP A 134 1.26 6.13 14.68
N ILE A 135 1.86 6.29 13.50
CA ILE A 135 2.64 7.48 13.19
C ILE A 135 1.77 8.58 12.58
N HIS A 136 0.86 8.22 11.67
CA HIS A 136 0.07 9.21 10.92
C HIS A 136 -1.39 9.33 11.36
N ASN A 137 -1.80 8.55 12.36
CA ASN A 137 -3.19 8.55 12.87
C ASN A 137 -4.23 8.25 11.78
N GLY A 138 -3.84 7.52 10.76
CA GLY A 138 -4.75 7.08 9.72
C GLY A 138 -5.28 5.68 9.96
N SER A 139 -5.83 5.07 8.93
CA SER A 139 -6.29 3.69 8.99
C SER A 139 -5.84 2.91 7.77
N LEU A 140 -5.57 1.63 7.97
CA LEU A 140 -5.17 0.69 6.92
C LEU A 140 -6.03 -0.56 7.05
N SER A 141 -6.74 -0.91 5.99
CA SER A 141 -7.68 -2.03 6.05
C SER A 141 -7.90 -2.66 4.68
N VAL A 142 -8.48 -3.85 4.67
CA VAL A 142 -9.03 -4.44 3.46
C VAL A 142 -10.41 -3.83 3.22
N ALA A 143 -10.54 -3.06 2.14
CA ALA A 143 -11.84 -2.46 1.79
C ALA A 143 -12.77 -3.52 1.19
N SER A 144 -12.24 -4.40 0.36
CA SER A 144 -12.98 -5.55 -0.18
C SER A 144 -12.01 -6.57 -0.72
N SER A 145 -12.45 -7.82 -0.79
CA SER A 145 -11.69 -8.88 -1.43
C SER A 145 -12.63 -10.02 -1.80
N SER A 146 -12.34 -10.65 -2.93
CA SER A 146 -13.05 -11.84 -3.38
C SER A 146 -12.02 -12.84 -3.88
N LEU A 147 -12.17 -14.09 -3.47
CA LEU A 147 -11.24 -15.15 -3.87
C LEU A 147 -11.19 -15.26 -5.39
N LYS A 148 -9.99 -15.32 -5.93
CA LYS A 148 -9.67 -15.40 -7.36
C LYS A 148 -10.05 -14.14 -8.16
N LYS A 149 -10.57 -13.10 -7.52
CA LYS A 149 -10.93 -11.84 -8.19
C LYS A 149 -10.07 -10.67 -7.78
N GLY A 150 -9.55 -10.70 -6.56
CA GLY A 150 -8.62 -9.68 -6.11
C GLY A 150 -9.01 -8.99 -4.82
N THR A 151 -8.22 -7.97 -4.49
CA THR A 151 -8.31 -7.29 -3.19
C THR A 151 -8.15 -5.79 -3.37
N ILE A 152 -8.86 -5.04 -2.56
CA ILE A 152 -8.65 -3.59 -2.42
C ILE A 152 -8.16 -3.33 -1.00
N ILE A 153 -6.93 -2.85 -0.89
CA ILE A 153 -6.36 -2.35 0.38
C ILE A 153 -6.54 -0.83 0.38
N GLN A 154 -7.00 -0.30 1.50
CA GLN A 154 -7.26 1.13 1.62
C GLN A 154 -6.48 1.75 2.76
N ILE A 155 -5.87 2.89 2.45
CA ILE A 155 -5.27 3.80 3.43
C ILE A 155 -6.16 5.03 3.49
N SER A 156 -6.52 5.45 4.71
CA SER A 156 -7.20 6.72 4.94
C SER A 156 -6.34 7.60 5.82
N LEU A 157 -6.15 8.84 5.40
CA LEU A 157 -5.28 9.79 6.12
C LEU A 157 -6.01 11.08 6.47
#